data_8190e83c828619d29e114893458e304d
#
_entry.id   8190e83c828619d29e114893458e304d
#
_cell.length_a   1.000
_cell.length_b   1.000
_cell.length_c   1.000
_cell.angle_alpha   90.00
_cell.angle_beta   90.00
_cell.angle_gamma   90.00
#
_symmetry.space_group_name_H-M   'P 1'
#
loop_
_entity.id
_entity.type
_entity.pdbx_description
1 polymer ?
#
loop_
_entity_poly.entity_id
_entity_poly.type
_entity_poly.pdbx_seq_one_letter_code
_entity_poly.pdbx_strand_id
1 'polypeptide(L)'
;HDIGKNSIVSVVNNDYRQLSDEERRIIRMHPRMGLKYLKISKELKSYHDTTLGHHKWYNGKGGYPNDFDNTKSPYRFMIDIITLCDCMQAATERVGRNYKQEKSFEKVMGELREGAGTRYNPDLVKLIDDIPELYKELERIAIYGWPDIYYEIYKNYMR
;
A
#
# COMPACT_ATOMS: atom_id res chain seq x y z
N HIS A 1 -5.49 3.49 -5.16
CA HIS A 1 -5.23 2.05 -5.28
C HIS A 1 -6.24 1.22 -4.48
N ASP A 2 -6.63 1.65 -3.33
CA ASP A 2 -7.44 0.94 -2.35
C ASP A 2 -8.97 1.14 -2.44
N ILE A 3 -9.47 1.83 -3.46
CA ILE A 3 -10.92 2.11 -3.63
C ILE A 3 -11.80 0.84 -3.58
N GLY A 4 -11.24 -0.30 -3.96
CA GLY A 4 -11.92 -1.59 -3.90
C GLY A 4 -12.20 -2.09 -2.49
N LYS A 5 -11.53 -1.57 -1.46
CA LYS A 5 -11.80 -1.87 -0.06
C LYS A 5 -13.19 -1.40 0.37
N ASN A 6 -13.77 -0.39 -0.31
CA ASN A 6 -15.14 0.06 -0.06
C ASN A 6 -16.20 -1.03 -0.32
N SER A 7 -15.89 -2.05 -1.12
CA SER A 7 -16.76 -3.21 -1.35
C SER A 7 -16.57 -4.31 -0.30
N ILE A 8 -15.54 -4.20 0.52
CA ILE A 8 -15.19 -5.21 1.51
C ILE A 8 -15.73 -4.71 2.83
N VAL A 9 -16.70 -5.44 3.35
CA VAL A 9 -17.49 -5.06 4.51
C VAL A 9 -16.59 -4.65 5.68
N SER A 10 -17.01 -3.62 6.41
CA SER A 10 -16.36 -3.06 7.59
C SER A 10 -16.02 -4.10 8.68
N VAL A 11 -16.66 -5.26 8.69
CA VAL A 11 -16.39 -6.39 9.59
C VAL A 11 -14.92 -6.83 9.53
N VAL A 12 -14.30 -6.80 8.35
CA VAL A 12 -12.91 -7.24 8.17
C VAL A 12 -11.90 -6.21 8.71
N ASN A 13 -12.29 -4.95 8.77
CA ASN A 13 -11.41 -3.86 9.21
C ASN A 13 -11.57 -3.51 10.71
N ASN A 14 -12.62 -3.96 11.36
CA ASN A 14 -12.98 -3.52 12.72
C ASN A 14 -12.81 -4.58 13.81
N ASP A 15 -12.33 -5.76 13.47
CA ASP A 15 -12.19 -6.85 14.46
C ASP A 15 -10.81 -6.85 15.12
N TYR A 16 -10.80 -6.95 16.46
CA TYR A 16 -9.59 -7.01 17.29
C TYR A 16 -8.92 -8.39 17.30
N ARG A 17 -9.25 -9.26 16.36
CA ARG A 17 -8.71 -10.62 16.21
C ARG A 17 -7.94 -10.80 14.91
N GLN A 18 -7.20 -11.86 14.82
CA GLN A 18 -6.58 -12.25 13.55
C GLN A 18 -7.65 -12.61 12.51
N LEU A 19 -7.39 -12.21 11.27
CA LEU A 19 -8.26 -12.52 10.14
C LEU A 19 -8.24 -14.02 9.84
N SER A 20 -9.41 -14.59 9.56
CA SER A 20 -9.51 -15.95 9.01
C SER A 20 -8.94 -16.04 7.58
N ASP A 21 -8.76 -17.25 7.07
CA ASP A 21 -8.28 -17.43 5.70
C ASP A 21 -9.30 -16.94 4.66
N GLU A 22 -10.61 -17.11 4.95
CA GLU A 22 -11.68 -16.56 4.13
C GLU A 22 -11.65 -15.03 4.06
N GLU A 23 -11.49 -14.39 5.20
CA GLU A 23 -11.38 -12.92 5.28
C GLU A 23 -10.14 -12.42 4.51
N ARG A 24 -9.01 -13.13 4.64
CA ARG A 24 -7.81 -12.84 3.83
C ARG A 24 -8.06 -12.98 2.34
N ARG A 25 -8.83 -14.00 1.91
CA ARG A 25 -9.22 -14.16 0.50
C ARG A 25 -10.10 -13.02 0.03
N ILE A 26 -11.07 -12.61 0.83
CA ILE A 26 -11.96 -11.47 0.54
C ILE A 26 -11.14 -10.19 0.39
N ILE A 27 -10.25 -9.90 1.34
CA ILE A 27 -9.37 -8.72 1.25
C ILE A 27 -8.55 -8.73 -0.04
N ARG A 28 -8.01 -9.87 -0.45
CA ARG A 28 -7.23 -9.99 -1.69
C ARG A 28 -8.03 -9.73 -2.96
N MET A 29 -9.35 -9.60 -2.88
CA MET A 29 -10.19 -9.23 -4.02
C MET A 29 -10.24 -7.72 -4.28
N HIS A 30 -9.82 -6.86 -3.32
CA HIS A 30 -9.98 -5.41 -3.47
C HIS A 30 -9.29 -4.80 -4.71
N PRO A 31 -8.14 -5.28 -5.23
CA PRO A 31 -7.58 -4.73 -6.46
C PRO A 31 -8.51 -4.92 -7.66
N ARG A 32 -9.17 -6.07 -7.74
CA ARG A 32 -10.16 -6.36 -8.80
C ARG A 32 -11.45 -5.58 -8.63
N MET A 33 -11.89 -5.40 -7.39
CA MET A 33 -13.07 -4.59 -7.11
C MET A 33 -12.78 -3.12 -7.42
N GLY A 34 -11.58 -2.64 -7.08
CA GLY A 34 -11.12 -1.29 -7.43
C GLY A 34 -11.10 -1.08 -8.95
N LEU A 35 -10.58 -2.04 -9.71
CA LEU A 35 -10.61 -1.99 -11.17
C LEU A 35 -12.05 -1.89 -11.72
N LYS A 36 -13.03 -2.59 -11.12
CA LYS A 36 -14.44 -2.46 -11.53
C LYS A 36 -14.97 -1.04 -11.33
N TYR A 37 -14.64 -0.40 -10.20
CA TYR A 37 -15.01 1.00 -9.96
C TYR A 37 -14.37 1.95 -10.97
N LEU A 38 -13.08 1.78 -11.25
CA LEU A 38 -12.37 2.68 -12.16
C LEU A 38 -12.80 2.55 -13.62
N LYS A 39 -13.35 1.39 -14.02
CA LYS A 39 -13.87 1.18 -15.39
C LYS A 39 -15.13 1.98 -15.72
N ILE A 40 -15.73 2.65 -14.74
CA ILE A 40 -16.91 3.50 -14.96
C ILE A 40 -16.55 4.71 -15.84
N SER A 41 -15.32 5.24 -15.74
CA SER A 41 -14.85 6.37 -16.57
C SER A 41 -13.60 6.02 -17.37
N LYS A 42 -13.58 6.43 -18.63
CA LYS A 42 -12.41 6.31 -19.52
C LYS A 42 -11.21 7.14 -19.03
N GLU A 43 -11.46 8.25 -18.35
CA GLU A 43 -10.45 9.15 -17.79
C GLU A 43 -9.60 8.46 -16.71
N LEU A 44 -10.16 7.45 -16.04
CA LEU A 44 -9.49 6.70 -14.98
C LEU A 44 -8.64 5.52 -15.50
N LYS A 45 -8.54 5.37 -16.82
CA LYS A 45 -7.84 4.23 -17.44
C LYS A 45 -6.38 4.12 -17.01
N SER A 46 -5.68 5.24 -16.82
CA SER A 46 -4.27 5.28 -16.39
C SER A 46 -4.05 4.70 -14.98
N TYR A 47 -5.10 4.62 -14.15
CA TYR A 47 -5.03 4.07 -12.80
C TYR A 47 -5.39 2.59 -12.71
N HIS A 48 -5.84 1.97 -13.80
CA HIS A 48 -6.30 0.58 -13.81
C HIS A 48 -5.20 -0.38 -13.36
N ASP A 49 -4.03 -0.30 -13.99
CA ASP A 49 -2.92 -1.20 -13.73
C ASP A 49 -2.33 -0.98 -12.33
N THR A 50 -2.24 0.28 -11.89
CA THR A 50 -1.77 0.62 -10.55
C THR A 50 -2.71 0.05 -9.49
N THR A 51 -4.02 0.23 -9.66
CA THR A 51 -5.02 -0.32 -8.74
C THR A 51 -5.00 -1.84 -8.72
N LEU A 52 -4.82 -2.48 -9.88
CA LEU A 52 -4.81 -3.93 -9.98
C LEU A 52 -3.51 -4.54 -9.45
N GLY A 53 -2.38 -3.85 -9.68
CA GLY A 53 -1.03 -4.40 -9.51
C GLY A 53 -0.29 -4.02 -8.23
N HIS A 54 -0.82 -3.13 -7.37
CA HIS A 54 -0.09 -2.62 -6.21
C HIS A 54 0.29 -3.67 -5.15
N HIS A 55 -0.23 -4.88 -5.25
CA HIS A 55 0.21 -6.02 -4.44
C HIS A 55 1.03 -7.06 -5.21
N LYS A 56 1.41 -6.78 -6.46
CA LYS A 56 2.32 -7.64 -7.21
C LYS A 56 3.76 -7.40 -6.77
N TRP A 57 4.54 -8.47 -6.77
CA TRP A 57 5.96 -8.35 -6.52
C TRP A 57 6.68 -7.75 -7.72
N TYR A 58 7.74 -7.00 -7.46
CA TYR A 58 8.58 -6.39 -8.48
C TYR A 58 9.03 -7.37 -9.56
N ASN A 59 9.45 -8.58 -9.20
CA ASN A 59 9.91 -9.59 -10.14
C ASN A 59 8.78 -10.31 -10.91
N GLY A 60 7.51 -9.95 -10.68
CA GLY A 60 6.34 -10.55 -11.32
C GLY A 60 5.94 -11.95 -10.82
N LYS A 61 6.79 -12.59 -9.99
CA LYS A 61 6.62 -14.00 -9.61
C LYS A 61 5.73 -14.24 -8.39
N GLY A 62 5.34 -13.16 -7.69
CA GLY A 62 4.52 -13.27 -6.47
C GLY A 62 3.51 -12.15 -6.33
N GLY A 63 2.86 -12.13 -5.14
CA GLY A 63 1.78 -11.19 -4.87
C GLY A 63 0.47 -11.57 -5.54
N TYR A 64 -0.49 -10.65 -5.59
CA TYR A 64 -1.81 -10.87 -6.17
C TYR A 64 -2.30 -9.62 -6.94
N PRO A 65 -3.26 -9.79 -7.88
CA PRO A 65 -3.84 -11.02 -8.39
C PRO A 65 -2.87 -11.82 -9.28
N ASN A 66 -3.03 -13.15 -9.33
CA ASN A 66 -2.08 -14.04 -10.00
C ASN A 66 -2.08 -13.88 -11.54
N ASP A 67 -3.19 -13.48 -12.12
CA ASP A 67 -3.42 -13.34 -13.57
C ASP A 67 -3.07 -11.94 -14.11
N PHE A 68 -2.44 -11.07 -13.30
CA PHE A 68 -1.92 -9.80 -13.74
C PHE A 68 -0.38 -9.81 -13.74
N ASP A 69 0.19 -9.49 -14.90
CA ASP A 69 1.64 -9.36 -15.08
C ASP A 69 2.04 -7.89 -15.07
N ASN A 70 2.45 -7.41 -13.87
CA ASN A 70 2.89 -6.03 -13.69
C ASN A 70 4.18 -5.69 -14.46
N THR A 71 4.96 -6.71 -14.85
CA THR A 71 6.23 -6.47 -15.57
C THR A 71 6.02 -5.95 -16.98
N LYS A 72 4.82 -6.19 -17.55
CA LYS A 72 4.42 -5.72 -18.88
C LYS A 72 3.59 -4.44 -18.86
N SER A 73 3.26 -3.92 -17.68
CA SER A 73 2.47 -2.71 -17.57
C SER A 73 3.29 -1.47 -17.97
N PRO A 74 2.74 -0.57 -18.79
CA PRO A 74 3.34 0.73 -19.05
C PRO A 74 3.41 1.62 -17.80
N TYR A 75 2.63 1.29 -16.76
CA TYR A 75 2.60 1.99 -15.47
C TYR A 75 3.40 1.27 -14.39
N ARG A 76 4.31 0.37 -14.77
CA ARG A 76 5.09 -0.46 -13.83
C ARG A 76 5.75 0.36 -12.74
N PHE A 77 6.42 1.45 -13.09
CA PHE A 77 7.10 2.28 -12.11
C PHE A 77 6.15 2.88 -11.06
N MET A 78 4.95 3.29 -11.48
CA MET A 78 3.91 3.76 -10.56
C MET A 78 3.41 2.62 -9.65
N ILE A 79 3.26 1.42 -10.19
CA ILE A 79 2.91 0.23 -9.40
C ILE A 79 3.97 -0.01 -8.33
N ASP A 80 5.26 0.04 -8.69
CA ASP A 80 6.37 -0.20 -7.77
C ASP A 80 6.39 0.82 -6.63
N ILE A 81 6.19 2.12 -6.94
CA ILE A 81 6.09 3.19 -5.93
C ILE A 81 4.93 2.91 -4.97
N ILE A 82 3.73 2.67 -5.49
CA ILE A 82 2.54 2.43 -4.66
C ILE A 82 2.72 1.17 -3.81
N THR A 83 3.28 0.09 -4.38
CA THR A 83 3.57 -1.15 -3.64
C THR A 83 4.48 -0.90 -2.45
N LEU A 84 5.54 -0.13 -2.65
CA LEU A 84 6.49 0.21 -1.59
C LEU A 84 5.84 1.07 -0.52
N CYS A 85 5.16 2.16 -0.91
CA CYS A 85 4.50 3.09 0.00
C CYS A 85 3.37 2.42 0.80
N ASP A 86 2.51 1.60 0.15
CA ASP A 86 1.45 0.85 0.82
C ASP A 86 2.03 -0.14 1.86
N CYS A 87 3.11 -0.84 1.51
CA CYS A 87 3.78 -1.74 2.44
C CYS A 87 4.38 -1.00 3.64
N MET A 88 5.01 0.16 3.43
CA MET A 88 5.54 1.01 4.50
C MET A 88 4.42 1.48 5.42
N GLN A 89 3.40 2.11 4.86
CA GLN A 89 2.25 2.62 5.61
C GLN A 89 1.57 1.49 6.40
N ALA A 90 1.27 0.38 5.72
CA ALA A 90 0.64 -0.76 6.36
C ALA A 90 1.45 -1.38 7.50
N ALA A 91 2.79 -1.33 7.44
CA ALA A 91 3.66 -1.90 8.46
C ALA A 91 3.87 -0.97 9.66
N THR A 92 3.86 0.34 9.46
CA THR A 92 4.08 1.37 10.50
C THR A 92 2.79 1.90 11.12
N GLU A 93 1.62 1.55 10.54
CA GLU A 93 0.32 2.06 11.00
C GLU A 93 -0.01 1.60 12.42
N ARG A 94 -0.28 2.57 13.30
CA ARG A 94 -0.65 2.37 14.71
C ARG A 94 -2.16 2.27 14.93
N VAL A 95 -2.94 2.85 14.04
CA VAL A 95 -4.38 2.99 14.17
C VAL A 95 -5.07 2.29 13.00
N GLY A 96 -6.12 1.54 13.26
CA GLY A 96 -6.93 0.91 12.21
C GLY A 96 -6.58 -0.54 11.86
N ARG A 97 -5.50 -1.11 12.44
CA ARG A 97 -5.13 -2.52 12.25
C ARG A 97 -5.00 -3.25 13.57
N ASN A 98 -6.11 -3.47 14.24
CA ASN A 98 -6.18 -4.05 15.58
C ASN A 98 -5.64 -5.50 15.68
N TYR A 99 -5.40 -6.15 14.56
CA TYR A 99 -4.91 -7.53 14.46
C TYR A 99 -3.37 -7.63 14.28
N LYS A 100 -2.67 -6.49 14.27
CA LYS A 100 -1.22 -6.46 14.02
C LYS A 100 -0.55 -5.35 14.83
N GLN A 101 0.58 -5.66 15.46
CA GLN A 101 1.44 -4.64 16.06
C GLN A 101 2.17 -3.86 14.97
N GLU A 102 2.31 -2.55 15.16
CA GLU A 102 3.12 -1.70 14.31
C GLU A 102 4.60 -2.10 14.38
N LYS A 103 5.30 -1.89 13.29
CA LYS A 103 6.76 -2.05 13.22
C LYS A 103 7.42 -0.69 13.28
N SER A 104 8.63 -0.63 13.86
CA SER A 104 9.46 0.57 13.73
C SER A 104 9.81 0.82 12.26
N PHE A 105 9.99 2.08 11.89
CA PHE A 105 10.37 2.46 10.54
C PHE A 105 11.68 1.77 10.09
N GLU A 106 12.68 1.71 10.97
CA GLU A 106 13.94 1.03 10.71
C GLU A 106 13.77 -0.47 10.38
N LYS A 107 12.89 -1.16 11.14
CA LYS A 107 12.57 -2.56 10.84
C LYS A 107 11.91 -2.72 9.46
N VAL A 108 11.03 -1.80 9.10
CA VAL A 108 10.39 -1.80 7.77
C VAL A 108 11.43 -1.57 6.68
N MET A 109 12.36 -0.63 6.85
CA MET A 109 13.44 -0.41 5.90
C MET A 109 14.35 -1.65 5.76
N GLY A 110 14.62 -2.36 6.86
CA GLY A 110 15.30 -3.66 6.80
C GLY A 110 14.57 -4.67 5.90
N GLU A 111 13.26 -4.83 6.08
CA GLU A 111 12.43 -5.71 5.24
C GLU A 111 12.36 -5.27 3.76
N LEU A 112 12.40 -3.96 3.50
CA LEU A 112 12.44 -3.44 2.13
C LEU A 112 13.77 -3.77 1.45
N ARG A 113 14.90 -3.62 2.16
CA ARG A 113 16.24 -3.99 1.66
C ARG A 113 16.34 -5.49 1.37
N GLU A 114 15.86 -6.33 2.28
CA GLU A 114 15.81 -7.79 2.08
C GLU A 114 14.94 -8.20 0.89
N GLY A 115 13.85 -7.48 0.65
CA GLY A 115 12.92 -7.70 -0.46
C GLY A 115 13.32 -7.04 -1.77
N ALA A 116 14.39 -6.24 -1.81
CA ALA A 116 14.83 -5.53 -3.02
C ALA A 116 15.16 -6.50 -4.16
N GLY A 117 14.70 -6.20 -5.37
CA GLY A 117 14.84 -7.06 -6.55
C GLY A 117 13.87 -8.26 -6.59
N THR A 118 13.17 -8.54 -5.50
CA THR A 118 12.12 -9.58 -5.45
C THR A 118 10.74 -8.98 -5.28
N ARG A 119 10.42 -8.47 -4.11
CA ARG A 119 9.14 -7.82 -3.80
C ARG A 119 9.10 -6.37 -4.20
N TYR A 120 10.20 -5.67 -4.01
CA TYR A 120 10.33 -4.24 -4.17
C TYR A 120 11.32 -3.87 -5.26
N ASN A 121 11.06 -2.75 -5.92
CA ASN A 121 11.98 -2.19 -6.89
C ASN A 121 13.29 -1.79 -6.19
N PRO A 122 14.45 -2.36 -6.58
CA PRO A 122 15.73 -2.11 -5.91
C PRO A 122 16.20 -0.66 -6.05
N ASP A 123 15.86 0.00 -7.17
CA ASP A 123 16.25 1.40 -7.39
C ASP A 123 15.49 2.34 -6.45
N LEU A 124 14.21 2.04 -6.15
CA LEU A 124 13.43 2.82 -5.17
C LEU A 124 13.96 2.62 -3.75
N VAL A 125 14.31 1.40 -3.37
CA VAL A 125 14.91 1.13 -2.05
C VAL A 125 16.24 1.84 -1.91
N LYS A 126 17.10 1.74 -2.94
CA LYS A 126 18.38 2.44 -3.00
C LYS A 126 18.21 3.97 -2.95
N LEU A 127 17.22 4.52 -3.65
CA LEU A 127 16.94 5.96 -3.63
C LEU A 127 16.65 6.48 -2.21
N ILE A 128 15.89 5.71 -1.43
CA ILE A 128 15.58 6.06 -0.04
C ILE A 128 16.86 6.03 0.81
N ASP A 129 17.73 5.04 0.61
CA ASP A 129 18.98 4.92 1.37
C ASP A 129 20.02 5.97 0.96
N ASP A 130 20.07 6.36 -0.31
CA ASP A 130 21.04 7.32 -0.83
C ASP A 130 20.70 8.79 -0.49
N ILE A 131 19.42 9.10 -0.16
CA ILE A 131 18.95 10.47 0.09
C ILE A 131 18.53 10.62 1.56
N PRO A 132 19.42 11.10 2.45
CA PRO A 132 19.14 11.21 3.88
C PRO A 132 17.89 12.06 4.22
N GLU A 133 17.62 13.09 3.43
CA GLU A 133 16.46 13.96 3.59
C GLU A 133 15.16 13.20 3.29
N LEU A 134 15.15 12.37 2.24
CA LEU A 134 14.02 11.51 1.90
C LEU A 134 13.77 10.45 2.98
N TYR A 135 14.85 9.82 3.46
CA TYR A 135 14.76 8.83 4.55
C TYR A 135 14.12 9.44 5.80
N LYS A 136 14.62 10.60 6.25
CA LYS A 136 14.09 11.31 7.43
C LYS A 136 12.63 11.74 7.24
N GLU A 137 12.26 12.21 6.06
CA GLU A 137 10.89 12.63 5.79
C GLU A 137 9.94 11.44 5.76
N LEU A 138 10.32 10.31 5.17
CA LEU A 138 9.53 9.08 5.21
C LEU A 138 9.37 8.55 6.63
N GLU A 139 10.43 8.58 7.43
CA GLU A 139 10.37 8.23 8.85
C GLU A 139 9.42 9.14 9.62
N ARG A 140 9.51 10.46 9.41
CA ARG A 140 8.61 11.44 10.02
C ARG A 140 7.14 11.17 9.65
N ILE A 141 6.87 10.93 8.37
CA ILE A 141 5.52 10.62 7.89
C ILE A 141 5.00 9.31 8.48
N ALA A 142 5.84 8.28 8.56
CA ALA A 142 5.46 6.99 9.14
C ALA A 142 5.09 7.08 10.63
N ILE A 143 5.77 7.97 11.38
CA ILE A 143 5.56 8.14 12.81
C ILE A 143 4.45 9.16 13.12
N TYR A 144 4.43 10.28 12.40
CA TYR A 144 3.62 11.46 12.72
C TYR A 144 2.60 11.85 11.64
N GLY A 145 2.63 11.23 10.45
CA GLY A 145 1.77 11.65 9.33
C GLY A 145 0.27 11.54 9.63
N TRP A 146 -0.15 10.58 10.43
CA TRP A 146 -1.54 10.42 10.84
C TRP A 146 -2.02 11.56 11.75
N PRO A 147 -1.32 11.90 12.85
CA PRO A 147 -1.65 13.08 13.65
C PRO A 147 -1.66 14.38 12.84
N ASP A 148 -0.71 14.59 11.95
CA ASP A 148 -0.64 15.77 11.10
C ASP A 148 -1.89 15.93 10.22
N ILE A 149 -2.31 14.86 9.53
CA ILE A 149 -3.52 14.84 8.69
C ILE A 149 -4.77 15.10 9.55
N TYR A 150 -4.87 14.43 10.71
CA TYR A 150 -5.99 14.61 11.62
C TYR A 150 -6.10 16.05 12.10
N TYR A 151 -4.96 16.68 12.42
CA TYR A 151 -4.92 18.07 12.86
C TYR A 151 -5.33 19.06 11.76
N GLU A 152 -4.92 18.82 10.51
CA GLU A 152 -5.34 19.65 9.37
C GLU A 152 -6.85 19.50 9.09
N ILE A 153 -7.38 18.29 9.16
CA ILE A 153 -8.83 18.07 9.04
C ILE A 153 -9.57 18.81 10.15
N TYR A 154 -9.13 18.67 11.41
CA TYR A 154 -9.73 19.34 12.57
C TYR A 154 -9.75 20.85 12.40
N LYS A 155 -8.64 21.48 12.00
CA LYS A 155 -8.59 22.92 11.73
C LYS A 155 -9.62 23.38 10.69
N ASN A 156 -9.85 22.58 9.66
CA ASN A 156 -10.80 22.92 8.61
C ASN A 156 -12.26 22.81 9.07
N TYR A 157 -12.55 21.95 10.04
CA TYR A 157 -13.89 21.83 10.63
C TYR A 157 -14.20 22.88 11.71
N MET A 158 -13.16 23.47 12.32
CA MET A 158 -13.33 24.46 13.40
C MET A 158 -13.32 25.92 12.90
N ARG A 159 -13.23 26.13 11.59
CA ARG A 159 -13.40 27.43 10.92
C ARG A 159 -14.82 27.60 10.40
#